data_fb7a953d4bbddef6fec5c3afec17b85a
#
_entry.id   fb7a953d4bbddef6fec5c3afec17b85a
#
_cell.length_a   1.000
_cell.length_b   1.000
_cell.length_c   1.000
_cell.angle_alpha   90.00
_cell.angle_beta   90.00
_cell.angle_gamma   90.00
#
_symmetry.space_group_name_H-M   'P 1'
#
loop_
_entity.id
_entity.type
_entity.pdbx_description
1 polymer ?
#
loop_
_entity_poly.entity_id
_entity_poly.type
_entity_poly.pdbx_seq_one_letter_code
_entity_poly.pdbx_strand_id
1 'polypeptide(L)'
;MNQLNFNHLYYFWQVCKTGSVVRAADVLCLAPQTVTGQIKSLEEQLGGVVFRRQGRGLVPTELGQLVFRYADRMFMLSQEMLDIVNYRKESHLLFDVGVADALSKQLVSKVLQAAVVAEEGIHLRCFESTHEMLLEQLSQHKLDMILSDCPIDSTQQEGLFSVKLGECPISFWCNTPLPTLPFPASLEERRLLIPGRRSMLGRKLLNWIHSQGLQVEILGEFDDAALMKAFGALNNAIFVAPTLYGDEIYRDDAIKEIGRLDAVMEEYHVIFAERMIQHPAVQRICHRDFSALFTPELQA
;
A
#
# COMPACT_ATOMS: atom_id res chain seq x y z
N MET A 1 2.49 26.27 34.93
CA MET A 1 2.67 25.26 33.87
C MET A 1 3.43 25.93 32.73
N ASN A 2 4.64 25.47 32.40
CA ASN A 2 5.33 25.95 31.18
C ASN A 2 4.56 25.45 29.97
N GLN A 3 3.79 26.31 29.36
CA GLN A 3 3.00 25.96 28.18
C GLN A 3 3.94 25.98 26.95
N LEU A 4 4.02 24.87 26.24
CA LEU A 4 4.83 24.73 25.03
C LEU A 4 4.40 25.78 23.98
N ASN A 5 5.37 26.53 23.42
CA ASN A 5 5.07 27.45 22.34
C ASN A 5 5.06 26.70 21.00
N PHE A 6 3.87 26.53 20.42
CA PHE A 6 3.66 25.80 19.17
C PHE A 6 4.35 26.46 17.96
N ASN A 7 4.55 27.79 17.95
CA ASN A 7 5.28 28.45 16.87
C ASN A 7 6.78 28.09 16.92
N HIS A 8 7.37 28.06 18.12
CA HIS A 8 8.76 27.65 18.29
C HIS A 8 8.95 26.20 17.85
N LEU A 9 8.00 25.30 18.24
CA LEU A 9 7.99 23.92 17.84
C LEU A 9 7.82 23.76 16.32
N TYR A 10 6.97 24.58 15.68
CA TYR A 10 6.77 24.57 14.24
C TYR A 10 8.02 24.96 13.46
N TYR A 11 8.76 26.00 13.90
CA TYR A 11 10.01 26.37 13.25
C TYR A 11 11.08 25.29 13.39
N PHE A 12 11.18 24.67 14.55
CA PHE A 12 12.06 23.52 14.77
C PHE A 12 11.71 22.37 13.83
N TRP A 13 10.43 22.01 13.75
CA TRP A 13 9.92 20.95 12.87
C TRP A 13 10.23 21.23 11.40
N GLN A 14 10.03 22.46 10.91
CA GLN A 14 10.38 22.85 9.55
C GLN A 14 11.88 22.74 9.27
N VAL A 15 12.73 23.06 10.22
CA VAL A 15 14.19 22.89 10.06
C VAL A 15 14.55 21.40 9.98
N CYS A 16 13.92 20.54 10.75
CA CYS A 16 14.12 19.10 10.66
C CYS A 16 13.67 18.55 9.29
N LYS A 17 12.51 18.97 8.78
CA LYS A 17 11.98 18.55 7.46
C LYS A 17 12.86 19.00 6.29
N THR A 18 13.38 20.21 6.33
CA THR A 18 14.20 20.77 5.24
C THR A 18 15.69 20.45 5.37
N GLY A 19 16.13 20.02 6.55
CA GLY A 19 17.54 19.77 6.88
C GLY A 19 18.41 21.05 6.91
N SER A 20 17.80 22.25 6.90
CA SER A 20 18.54 23.53 6.83
C SER A 20 17.73 24.69 7.35
N VAL A 21 18.32 25.51 8.24
CA VAL A 21 17.68 26.74 8.73
C VAL A 21 17.36 27.72 7.59
N VAL A 22 18.25 27.84 6.60
CA VAL A 22 18.04 28.75 5.46
C VAL A 22 16.82 28.28 4.63
N ARG A 23 16.78 27.00 4.25
CA ARG A 23 15.65 26.44 3.51
C ARG A 23 14.34 26.52 4.29
N ALA A 24 14.37 26.28 5.59
CA ALA A 24 13.20 26.44 6.44
C ALA A 24 12.72 27.90 6.49
N ALA A 25 13.65 28.85 6.60
CA ALA A 25 13.35 30.28 6.59
C ALA A 25 12.71 30.71 5.26
N ASP A 26 13.19 30.21 4.12
CA ASP A 26 12.60 30.45 2.80
C ASP A 26 11.15 29.93 2.73
N VAL A 27 10.90 28.69 3.20
CA VAL A 27 9.54 28.09 3.26
C VAL A 27 8.60 28.90 4.16
N LEU A 28 9.15 29.43 5.26
CA LEU A 28 8.39 30.21 6.26
C LEU A 28 8.24 31.69 5.90
N CYS A 29 8.86 32.14 4.82
CA CYS A 29 8.98 33.56 4.44
C CYS A 29 9.53 34.43 5.59
N LEU A 30 10.55 33.94 6.30
CA LEU A 30 11.20 34.59 7.44
C LEU A 30 12.72 34.77 7.23
N ALA A 31 13.33 35.64 8.03
CA ALA A 31 14.78 35.73 8.06
C ALA A 31 15.39 34.52 8.82
N PRO A 32 16.54 33.94 8.36
CA PRO A 32 17.19 32.81 9.04
C PRO A 32 17.53 33.08 10.51
N GLN A 33 17.86 34.34 10.85
CA GLN A 33 18.13 34.75 12.24
C GLN A 33 16.89 34.63 13.13
N THR A 34 15.70 34.94 12.57
CA THR A 34 14.43 34.79 13.28
C THR A 34 14.16 33.32 13.60
N VAL A 35 14.31 32.42 12.63
CA VAL A 35 14.13 30.97 12.83
C VAL A 35 15.12 30.45 13.88
N THR A 36 16.39 30.87 13.81
CA THR A 36 17.40 30.48 14.80
C THR A 36 17.05 30.96 16.21
N GLY A 37 16.58 32.21 16.35
CA GLY A 37 16.15 32.75 17.62
C GLY A 37 14.98 32.00 18.25
N GLN A 38 13.99 31.61 17.42
CA GLN A 38 12.82 30.86 17.86
C GLN A 38 13.17 29.42 18.29
N ILE A 39 14.12 28.78 17.59
CA ILE A 39 14.64 27.47 17.99
C ILE A 39 15.38 27.58 19.34
N LYS A 40 16.18 28.62 19.54
CA LYS A 40 16.86 28.84 20.81
C LYS A 40 15.88 29.02 21.97
N SER A 41 14.78 29.76 21.76
CA SER A 41 13.70 29.88 22.74
C SER A 41 13.01 28.53 23.04
N LEU A 42 12.88 27.64 22.06
CA LEU A 42 12.42 26.27 22.29
C LEU A 42 13.41 25.49 23.15
N GLU A 43 14.70 25.57 22.85
CA GLU A 43 15.78 24.91 23.62
C GLU A 43 15.81 25.38 25.08
N GLU A 44 15.65 26.66 25.32
CA GLU A 44 15.54 27.25 26.67
C GLU A 44 14.28 26.69 27.40
N GLN A 45 13.18 26.56 26.71
CA GLN A 45 11.92 26.00 27.25
C GLN A 45 12.03 24.50 27.57
N LEU A 46 12.73 23.75 26.74
CA LEU A 46 12.92 22.31 26.89
C LEU A 46 14.08 21.96 27.87
N GLY A 47 14.91 22.93 28.20
CA GLY A 47 16.07 22.73 29.07
C GLY A 47 17.23 21.98 28.40
N GLY A 48 17.28 21.96 27.04
CA GLY A 48 18.32 21.25 26.30
C GLY A 48 18.36 21.60 24.82
N VAL A 49 19.54 21.40 24.21
CA VAL A 49 19.77 21.69 22.79
C VAL A 49 19.11 20.62 21.91
N VAL A 50 18.36 21.05 20.88
CA VAL A 50 17.67 20.14 19.94
C VAL A 50 18.46 19.91 18.66
N PHE A 51 19.48 20.76 18.35
CA PHE A 51 20.37 20.58 17.22
C PHE A 51 21.83 20.60 17.63
N ARG A 52 22.66 19.86 16.90
CA ARG A 52 24.11 19.92 16.95
C ARG A 52 24.70 20.14 15.56
N ARG A 53 25.88 20.74 15.50
CA ARG A 53 26.61 20.82 14.22
C ARG A 53 27.33 19.51 13.93
N GLN A 54 27.21 19.05 12.70
CA GLN A 54 27.95 17.90 12.18
C GLN A 54 28.51 18.26 10.79
N GLY A 55 29.79 18.49 10.70
CA GLY A 55 30.44 19.02 9.51
C GLY A 55 29.86 20.38 9.10
N ARG A 56 29.40 20.52 7.88
CA ARG A 56 28.72 21.72 7.37
C ARG A 56 27.20 21.74 7.61
N GLY A 57 26.64 20.68 8.20
CA GLY A 57 25.21 20.51 8.42
C GLY A 57 24.79 20.69 9.87
N LEU A 58 23.48 20.74 10.05
CA LEU A 58 22.79 20.76 11.33
C LEU A 58 22.01 19.43 11.44
N VAL A 59 22.19 18.70 12.54
CA VAL A 59 21.51 17.44 12.80
C VAL A 59 20.81 17.46 14.15
N PRO A 60 19.63 16.84 14.30
CA PRO A 60 18.97 16.74 15.59
C PRO A 60 19.82 15.97 16.62
N THR A 61 19.78 16.42 17.87
CA THR A 61 20.28 15.67 19.03
C THR A 61 19.33 14.53 19.40
N GLU A 62 19.64 13.71 20.40
CA GLU A 62 18.68 12.71 20.93
C GLU A 62 17.37 13.38 21.41
N LEU A 63 17.50 14.50 22.16
CA LEU A 63 16.34 15.31 22.53
C LEU A 63 15.61 15.85 21.28
N GLY A 64 16.36 16.35 20.29
CA GLY A 64 15.80 16.83 19.04
C GLY A 64 15.04 15.75 18.28
N GLN A 65 15.56 14.52 18.21
CA GLN A 65 14.87 13.38 17.58
C GLN A 65 13.57 13.01 18.31
N LEU A 66 13.61 13.01 19.65
CA LEU A 66 12.42 12.78 20.46
C LEU A 66 11.36 13.86 20.19
N VAL A 67 11.74 15.13 20.30
CA VAL A 67 10.84 16.28 20.06
C VAL A 67 10.30 16.27 18.64
N PHE A 68 11.14 15.92 17.64
CA PHE A 68 10.69 15.84 16.24
C PHE A 68 9.59 14.81 16.03
N ARG A 69 9.71 13.62 16.62
CA ARG A 69 8.66 12.58 16.50
C ARG A 69 7.30 13.06 17.02
N TYR A 70 7.29 13.79 18.15
CA TYR A 70 6.04 14.35 18.67
C TYR A 70 5.54 15.54 17.84
N ALA A 71 6.43 16.44 17.45
CA ALA A 71 6.10 17.59 16.61
C ALA A 71 5.52 17.17 15.26
N ASP A 72 6.13 16.18 14.63
CA ASP A 72 5.67 15.65 13.34
C ASP A 72 4.24 15.09 13.45
N ARG A 73 3.97 14.29 14.47
CA ARG A 73 2.60 13.78 14.74
C ARG A 73 1.59 14.92 14.98
N MET A 74 1.97 15.93 15.76
CA MET A 74 1.09 17.07 16.08
C MET A 74 0.76 17.91 14.85
N PHE A 75 1.76 18.24 14.03
CA PHE A 75 1.54 19.07 12.83
C PHE A 75 0.87 18.29 11.71
N MET A 76 1.13 17.00 11.58
CA MET A 76 0.38 16.13 10.66
C MET A 76 -1.09 16.07 11.04
N LEU A 77 -1.42 15.87 12.33
CA LEU A 77 -2.81 15.89 12.81
C LEU A 77 -3.48 17.25 12.63
N SER A 78 -2.71 18.34 12.83
CA SER A 78 -3.20 19.69 12.57
C SER A 78 -3.52 19.92 11.09
N GLN A 79 -2.67 19.43 10.19
CA GLN A 79 -2.90 19.52 8.75
C GLN A 79 -4.14 18.72 8.36
N GLU A 80 -4.26 17.49 8.85
CA GLU A 80 -5.43 16.65 8.64
C GLU A 80 -6.72 17.33 9.09
N MET A 81 -6.72 17.96 10.28
CA MET A 81 -7.86 18.74 10.76
C MET A 81 -8.21 19.88 9.80
N LEU A 82 -7.20 20.61 9.30
CA LEU A 82 -7.42 21.71 8.35
C LEU A 82 -7.94 21.20 7.01
N ASP A 83 -7.43 20.07 6.55
CA ASP A 83 -7.87 19.43 5.32
C ASP A 83 -9.34 18.99 5.44
N ILE A 84 -9.72 18.36 6.55
CA ILE A 84 -11.11 17.99 6.83
C ILE A 84 -12.02 19.24 6.91
N VAL A 85 -11.57 20.31 7.56
CA VAL A 85 -12.35 21.56 7.71
C VAL A 85 -12.48 22.29 6.38
N ASN A 86 -11.39 22.43 5.62
CA ASN A 86 -11.40 23.07 4.31
C ASN A 86 -12.20 22.24 3.30
N TYR A 87 -12.13 20.95 3.42
CA TYR A 87 -12.80 19.97 2.63
C TYR A 87 -14.31 19.98 2.79
N ARG A 88 -14.83 20.18 4.00
CA ARG A 88 -16.27 20.45 4.22
C ARG A 88 -16.78 21.67 3.42
N LYS A 89 -15.88 22.51 2.90
CA LYS A 89 -16.21 23.63 2.02
C LYS A 89 -16.20 23.27 0.53
N GLU A 90 -15.49 22.21 0.11
CA GLU A 90 -15.32 21.85 -1.29
C GLU A 90 -16.06 20.57 -1.74
N SER A 91 -16.98 20.06 -0.94
CA SER A 91 -17.90 18.93 -1.28
C SER A 91 -17.28 17.56 -1.62
N HIS A 92 -15.95 17.34 -1.61
CA HIS A 92 -15.35 16.04 -1.94
C HIS A 92 -14.30 15.57 -0.93
N LEU A 93 -14.43 14.40 -0.31
CA LEU A 93 -13.49 13.81 0.65
C LEU A 93 -12.32 13.13 -0.09
N LEU A 94 -11.09 13.59 0.03
CA LEU A 94 -9.93 12.91 -0.53
C LEU A 94 -9.74 11.56 0.18
N PHE A 95 -9.47 10.55 -0.61
CA PHE A 95 -9.19 9.21 -0.12
C PHE A 95 -8.01 8.63 -0.87
N ASP A 96 -6.85 8.65 -0.23
CA ASP A 96 -5.57 8.24 -0.79
C ASP A 96 -5.31 6.77 -0.50
N VAL A 97 -5.35 5.94 -1.54
CA VAL A 97 -5.21 4.49 -1.41
C VAL A 97 -3.93 4.01 -2.09
N GLY A 98 -3.08 3.33 -1.34
CA GLY A 98 -1.99 2.54 -1.86
C GLY A 98 -2.45 1.15 -2.28
N VAL A 99 -1.97 0.66 -3.39
CA VAL A 99 -2.28 -0.68 -3.91
C VAL A 99 -0.97 -1.40 -4.18
N ALA A 100 -0.80 -2.59 -3.59
CA ALA A 100 0.35 -3.42 -3.89
C ALA A 100 0.33 -3.85 -5.35
N ASP A 101 1.47 -3.72 -6.02
CA ASP A 101 1.64 -3.96 -7.46
C ASP A 101 1.25 -5.39 -7.90
N ALA A 102 1.44 -6.37 -7.01
CA ALA A 102 1.08 -7.77 -7.24
C ALA A 102 -0.43 -8.03 -7.31
N LEU A 103 -1.28 -7.12 -6.81
CA LEU A 103 -2.72 -7.36 -6.71
C LEU A 103 -3.44 -7.31 -8.05
N SER A 104 -4.46 -8.17 -8.20
CA SER A 104 -5.39 -8.13 -9.33
C SER A 104 -6.12 -6.78 -9.41
N LYS A 105 -5.94 -6.06 -10.52
CA LYS A 105 -6.59 -4.76 -10.76
C LYS A 105 -8.12 -4.84 -10.71
N GLN A 106 -8.68 -5.98 -11.10
CA GLN A 106 -10.12 -6.22 -11.08
C GLN A 106 -10.65 -6.33 -9.66
N LEU A 107 -9.99 -7.11 -8.80
CA LEU A 107 -10.36 -7.19 -7.39
C LEU A 107 -10.24 -5.82 -6.72
N VAL A 108 -9.11 -5.13 -6.95
CA VAL A 108 -8.89 -3.78 -6.42
C VAL A 108 -10.02 -2.84 -6.82
N SER A 109 -10.43 -2.85 -8.09
CA SER A 109 -11.52 -1.98 -8.56
C SER A 109 -12.85 -2.27 -7.87
N LYS A 110 -13.18 -3.55 -7.61
CA LYS A 110 -14.41 -3.94 -6.89
C LYS A 110 -14.38 -3.56 -5.42
N VAL A 111 -13.22 -3.70 -4.78
CA VAL A 111 -13.06 -3.27 -3.39
C VAL A 111 -13.21 -1.75 -3.28
N LEU A 112 -12.54 -1.00 -4.16
CA LEU A 112 -12.58 0.46 -4.16
C LEU A 112 -13.94 1.03 -4.58
N GLN A 113 -14.67 0.32 -5.45
CA GLN A 113 -16.04 0.68 -5.81
C GLN A 113 -16.93 0.76 -4.55
N ALA A 114 -16.72 -0.12 -3.56
CA ALA A 114 -17.45 -0.09 -2.31
C ALA A 114 -17.27 1.22 -1.53
N ALA A 115 -16.10 1.86 -1.67
CA ALA A 115 -15.84 3.15 -1.01
C ALA A 115 -16.54 4.32 -1.69
N VAL A 116 -16.67 4.29 -3.03
CA VAL A 116 -17.07 5.44 -3.85
C VAL A 116 -18.57 5.50 -4.12
N VAL A 117 -19.21 4.34 -4.39
CA VAL A 117 -20.62 4.27 -4.87
C VAL A 117 -21.65 4.72 -3.83
N ALA A 118 -21.31 4.73 -2.55
CA ALA A 118 -22.27 4.98 -1.47
C ALA A 118 -22.43 6.44 -1.07
N GLU A 119 -21.55 7.36 -1.49
CA GLU A 119 -21.66 8.80 -1.17
C GLU A 119 -21.15 9.68 -2.31
N GLU A 120 -21.94 10.69 -2.66
CA GLU A 120 -21.46 11.82 -3.42
C GLU A 120 -20.34 12.52 -2.62
N GLY A 121 -19.18 12.69 -3.23
CA GLY A 121 -18.14 13.53 -2.65
C GLY A 121 -16.85 12.83 -2.20
N ILE A 122 -16.60 11.54 -2.48
CA ILE A 122 -15.27 10.95 -2.33
C ILE A 122 -14.46 11.15 -3.61
N HIS A 123 -13.30 11.80 -3.47
CA HIS A 123 -12.28 11.89 -4.52
C HIS A 123 -11.18 10.86 -4.25
N LEU A 124 -11.25 9.74 -4.95
CA LEU A 124 -10.31 8.64 -4.81
C LEU A 124 -9.02 8.92 -5.60
N ARG A 125 -7.87 8.78 -4.95
CA ARG A 125 -6.54 8.74 -5.58
C ARG A 125 -5.88 7.40 -5.28
N CYS A 126 -5.41 6.70 -6.31
CA CYS A 126 -4.78 5.39 -6.17
C CYS A 126 -3.31 5.47 -6.58
N PHE A 127 -2.44 4.87 -5.77
CA PHE A 127 -1.00 4.81 -5.97
C PHE A 127 -0.55 3.36 -5.92
N GLU A 128 0.23 2.93 -6.90
CA GLU A 128 0.80 1.58 -6.92
C GLU A 128 2.25 1.60 -6.48
N SER A 129 2.62 0.64 -5.65
CA SER A 129 4.01 0.44 -5.22
C SER A 129 4.16 -0.93 -4.52
N THR A 130 5.38 -1.25 -4.06
CA THR A 130 5.62 -2.43 -3.23
C THR A 130 4.98 -2.29 -1.85
N HIS A 131 4.66 -3.41 -1.21
CA HIS A 131 4.07 -3.45 0.13
C HIS A 131 4.87 -2.60 1.14
N GLU A 132 6.20 -2.75 1.16
CA GLU A 132 7.09 -2.06 2.09
C GLU A 132 7.06 -0.53 1.90
N MET A 133 7.09 -0.07 0.64
CA MET A 133 7.03 1.37 0.33
C MET A 133 5.66 1.97 0.67
N LEU A 134 4.59 1.21 0.46
CA LEU A 134 3.24 1.63 0.83
C LEU A 134 3.09 1.74 2.35
N LEU A 135 3.63 0.79 3.11
CA LEU A 135 3.65 0.85 4.58
C LEU A 135 4.42 2.07 5.09
N GLU A 136 5.55 2.40 4.47
CA GLU A 136 6.29 3.61 4.80
C GLU A 136 5.45 4.87 4.53
N GLN A 137 4.77 4.94 3.39
CA GLN A 137 3.90 6.08 3.05
C GLN A 137 2.69 6.17 3.99
N LEU A 138 2.08 5.04 4.37
CA LEU A 138 0.99 5.00 5.34
C LEU A 138 1.43 5.49 6.72
N SER A 139 2.62 5.07 7.18
CA SER A 139 3.20 5.51 8.45
C SER A 139 3.55 7.01 8.46
N GLN A 140 3.87 7.56 7.28
CA GLN A 140 4.09 9.00 7.05
C GLN A 140 2.80 9.78 6.81
N HIS A 141 1.63 9.15 6.93
CA HIS A 141 0.30 9.74 6.68
C HIS A 141 0.11 10.30 5.26
N LYS A 142 0.85 9.77 4.29
CA LYS A 142 0.68 10.11 2.86
C LYS A 142 -0.41 9.28 2.19
N LEU A 143 -0.81 8.18 2.81
CA LEU A 143 -1.90 7.33 2.40
C LEU A 143 -2.90 7.18 3.55
N ASP A 144 -4.15 6.96 3.21
CA ASP A 144 -5.23 6.69 4.15
C ASP A 144 -5.45 5.21 4.37
N MET A 145 -5.19 4.41 3.34
CA MET A 145 -5.40 2.97 3.33
C MET A 145 -4.46 2.29 2.33
N ILE A 146 -4.14 1.03 2.58
CA ILE A 146 -3.43 0.16 1.64
C ILE A 146 -4.27 -1.08 1.37
N LEU A 147 -4.30 -1.53 0.11
CA LEU A 147 -4.68 -2.87 -0.30
C LEU A 147 -3.42 -3.68 -0.57
N SER A 148 -3.29 -4.85 0.03
CA SER A 148 -2.08 -5.68 -0.04
C SER A 148 -2.37 -7.18 -0.11
N ASP A 149 -1.40 -7.95 -0.63
CA ASP A 149 -1.37 -9.40 -0.68
C ASP A 149 -0.88 -10.07 0.62
N CYS A 150 -0.50 -9.26 1.60
CA CYS A 150 -0.05 -9.74 2.90
C CYS A 150 -0.47 -8.82 4.05
N PRO A 151 -0.66 -9.37 5.28
CA PRO A 151 -0.93 -8.58 6.46
C PRO A 151 0.30 -7.80 6.90
N ILE A 152 0.10 -6.87 7.85
CA ILE A 152 1.21 -6.26 8.59
C ILE A 152 1.76 -7.23 9.63
N ASP A 153 3.05 -7.10 9.91
CA ASP A 153 3.64 -7.70 11.12
C ASP A 153 3.30 -6.80 12.32
N SER A 154 2.33 -7.22 13.10
CA SER A 154 1.81 -6.47 14.26
C SER A 154 2.87 -6.20 15.34
N THR A 155 4.00 -6.93 15.31
CA THR A 155 5.10 -6.74 16.27
C THR A 155 6.00 -5.55 15.90
N GLN A 156 5.96 -5.09 14.66
CA GLN A 156 6.87 -4.05 14.15
C GLN A 156 6.19 -2.71 13.87
N GLN A 157 4.85 -2.64 13.86
CA GLN A 157 4.12 -1.44 13.42
C GLN A 157 2.96 -1.09 14.36
N GLU A 158 3.30 -0.36 15.44
CA GLU A 158 2.29 0.18 16.35
C GLU A 158 1.35 1.17 15.65
N GLY A 159 0.05 1.06 15.91
CA GLY A 159 -0.98 1.99 15.42
C GLY A 159 -1.47 1.73 14.00
N LEU A 160 -1.06 0.62 13.37
CA LEU A 160 -1.64 0.13 12.12
C LEU A 160 -2.54 -1.09 12.38
N PHE A 161 -3.61 -1.19 11.59
CA PHE A 161 -4.56 -2.30 11.61
C PHE A 161 -4.57 -2.99 10.26
N SER A 162 -4.72 -4.31 10.27
CA SER A 162 -4.88 -5.13 9.08
C SER A 162 -6.16 -5.95 9.19
N VAL A 163 -7.01 -5.85 8.16
CA VAL A 163 -8.26 -6.62 8.05
C VAL A 163 -8.17 -7.48 6.80
N LYS A 164 -8.33 -8.79 6.95
CA LYS A 164 -8.39 -9.72 5.82
C LYS A 164 -9.75 -9.59 5.14
N LEU A 165 -9.76 -9.28 3.85
CA LEU A 165 -10.98 -9.20 3.02
C LEU A 165 -11.39 -10.58 2.51
N GLY A 166 -10.42 -11.45 2.25
CA GLY A 166 -10.64 -12.82 1.76
C GLY A 166 -9.36 -13.43 1.21
N GLU A 167 -9.52 -14.61 0.65
CA GLU A 167 -8.46 -15.35 -0.02
C GLU A 167 -9.03 -16.20 -1.14
N CYS A 168 -8.24 -16.47 -2.17
CA CYS A 168 -8.62 -17.39 -3.24
C CYS A 168 -7.41 -18.21 -3.70
N PRO A 169 -7.67 -19.41 -4.26
CA PRO A 169 -6.65 -20.18 -4.95
C PRO A 169 -6.23 -19.49 -6.23
N ILE A 170 -5.18 -20.01 -6.86
CA ILE A 170 -4.70 -19.53 -8.14
C ILE A 170 -5.04 -20.52 -9.27
N SER A 171 -5.25 -19.99 -10.48
CA SER A 171 -5.44 -20.76 -11.69
C SER A 171 -4.34 -20.45 -12.70
N PHE A 172 -4.04 -21.43 -13.53
CA PHE A 172 -3.10 -21.33 -14.64
C PHE A 172 -3.88 -21.19 -15.93
N TRP A 173 -3.45 -20.28 -16.77
CA TRP A 173 -4.14 -19.86 -17.98
C TRP A 173 -3.20 -19.87 -19.18
N CYS A 174 -3.67 -20.21 -20.34
CA CYS A 174 -2.94 -20.07 -21.59
C CYS A 174 -3.86 -19.87 -22.78
N ASN A 175 -3.27 -19.46 -23.92
CA ASN A 175 -3.97 -19.43 -25.20
C ASN A 175 -4.19 -20.84 -25.77
N THR A 176 -5.21 -20.98 -26.59
CA THR A 176 -5.43 -22.17 -27.46
C THR A 176 -4.32 -22.25 -28.53
N PRO A 177 -3.91 -23.48 -28.96
CA PRO A 177 -4.37 -24.78 -28.50
C PRO A 177 -3.91 -25.09 -27.08
N LEU A 178 -4.67 -25.88 -26.33
CA LEU A 178 -4.32 -26.22 -24.95
C LEU A 178 -3.16 -27.22 -24.88
N PRO A 179 -2.43 -27.30 -23.75
CA PRO A 179 -1.53 -28.39 -23.47
C PRO A 179 -2.21 -29.76 -23.55
N THR A 180 -1.45 -30.81 -23.86
CA THR A 180 -1.97 -32.16 -24.04
C THR A 180 -2.00 -32.99 -22.77
N LEU A 181 -1.04 -32.71 -21.88
CA LEU A 181 -0.96 -33.37 -20.58
C LEU A 181 -1.94 -32.79 -19.57
N PRO A 182 -2.42 -33.61 -18.63
CA PRO A 182 -3.25 -33.10 -17.56
C PRO A 182 -2.43 -32.22 -16.57
N PHE A 183 -3.11 -31.29 -15.92
CA PHE A 183 -2.50 -30.50 -14.83
C PHE A 183 -2.10 -31.42 -13.66
N PRO A 184 -0.94 -31.25 -13.03
CA PRO A 184 0.04 -30.17 -13.23
C PRO A 184 1.14 -30.45 -14.28
N ALA A 185 1.19 -31.64 -14.88
CA ALA A 185 2.21 -32.00 -15.89
C ALA A 185 2.15 -31.09 -17.14
N SER A 186 0.97 -30.55 -17.45
CA SER A 186 0.77 -29.56 -18.52
C SER A 186 1.66 -28.34 -18.41
N LEU A 187 2.15 -27.99 -17.21
CA LEU A 187 3.05 -26.86 -16.96
C LEU A 187 4.44 -27.06 -17.59
N GLU A 188 4.83 -28.30 -17.87
CA GLU A 188 6.12 -28.60 -18.50
C GLU A 188 6.08 -28.50 -20.03
N GLU A 189 4.89 -28.41 -20.63
CA GLU A 189 4.75 -28.31 -22.09
C GLU A 189 4.97 -26.91 -22.66
N ARG A 190 4.92 -25.89 -21.81
CA ARG A 190 5.07 -24.49 -22.21
C ARG A 190 5.81 -23.68 -21.16
N ARG A 191 6.41 -22.60 -21.62
CA ARG A 191 7.06 -21.64 -20.73
C ARG A 191 6.05 -20.98 -19.81
N LEU A 192 6.43 -20.81 -18.54
CA LEU A 192 5.59 -20.26 -17.48
C LEU A 192 6.02 -18.84 -17.14
N LEU A 193 5.06 -17.96 -16.98
CA LEU A 193 5.21 -16.64 -16.36
C LEU A 193 4.75 -16.72 -14.91
N ILE A 194 5.54 -16.18 -14.01
CA ILE A 194 5.25 -16.22 -12.58
C ILE A 194 5.25 -14.82 -11.98
N PRO A 195 4.50 -14.62 -10.87
CA PRO A 195 4.66 -13.42 -10.05
C PRO A 195 6.09 -13.26 -9.53
N GLY A 196 6.55 -12.03 -9.40
CA GLY A 196 7.90 -11.73 -8.93
C GLY A 196 8.22 -12.39 -7.58
N ARG A 197 9.47 -12.82 -7.38
CA ARG A 197 9.92 -13.51 -6.14
C ARG A 197 9.79 -12.65 -4.87
N ARG A 198 9.63 -11.35 -5.00
CA ARG A 198 9.38 -10.45 -3.87
C ARG A 198 7.96 -10.57 -3.34
N SER A 199 6.98 -10.92 -4.19
CA SER A 199 5.61 -11.14 -3.77
C SER A 199 5.46 -12.43 -2.93
N MET A 200 4.47 -12.46 -2.06
CA MET A 200 4.15 -13.66 -1.27
C MET A 200 3.73 -14.80 -2.20
N LEU A 201 2.93 -14.50 -3.21
CA LEU A 201 2.43 -15.47 -4.17
C LEU A 201 3.56 -16.11 -4.98
N GLY A 202 4.50 -15.30 -5.50
CA GLY A 202 5.65 -15.82 -6.26
C GLY A 202 6.48 -16.82 -5.47
N ARG A 203 6.74 -16.54 -4.19
CA ARG A 203 7.46 -17.46 -3.30
C ARG A 203 6.71 -18.76 -3.04
N LYS A 204 5.40 -18.66 -2.73
CA LYS A 204 4.53 -19.84 -2.50
C LYS A 204 4.47 -20.73 -3.74
N LEU A 205 4.32 -20.13 -4.91
CA LEU A 205 4.25 -20.84 -6.20
C LEU A 205 5.55 -21.57 -6.54
N LEU A 206 6.70 -20.90 -6.42
CA LEU A 206 7.99 -21.52 -6.70
C LEU A 206 8.28 -22.69 -5.75
N ASN A 207 7.94 -22.54 -4.46
CA ASN A 207 8.08 -23.63 -3.49
C ASN A 207 7.19 -24.82 -3.85
N TRP A 208 5.96 -24.56 -4.32
CA TRP A 208 5.05 -25.63 -4.75
C TRP A 208 5.61 -26.33 -6.00
N ILE A 209 6.02 -25.63 -7.06
CA ILE A 209 6.60 -26.19 -8.27
C ILE A 209 7.78 -27.12 -7.90
N HIS A 210 8.66 -26.63 -7.03
CA HIS A 210 9.80 -27.39 -6.57
C HIS A 210 9.38 -28.66 -5.77
N SER A 211 8.38 -28.55 -4.90
CA SER A 211 7.86 -29.68 -4.11
C SER A 211 7.21 -30.77 -4.97
N GLN A 212 6.67 -30.42 -6.13
CA GLN A 212 6.09 -31.35 -7.09
C GLN A 212 7.14 -31.99 -8.01
N GLY A 213 8.40 -31.54 -7.97
CA GLY A 213 9.46 -32.02 -8.85
C GLY A 213 9.27 -31.63 -10.33
N LEU A 214 8.42 -30.64 -10.63
CA LEU A 214 8.13 -30.19 -11.99
C LEU A 214 9.34 -29.48 -12.61
N GLN A 215 9.64 -29.83 -13.88
CA GLN A 215 10.70 -29.22 -14.68
C GLN A 215 10.14 -28.12 -15.57
N VAL A 216 9.75 -27.00 -14.97
CA VAL A 216 9.10 -25.90 -15.67
C VAL A 216 10.13 -24.90 -16.17
N GLU A 217 10.06 -24.51 -17.45
CA GLU A 217 10.83 -23.39 -18.00
C GLU A 217 10.15 -22.07 -17.65
N ILE A 218 10.78 -21.25 -16.79
CA ILE A 218 10.26 -19.91 -16.45
C ILE A 218 10.71 -18.94 -17.54
N LEU A 219 9.75 -18.35 -18.27
CA LEU A 219 10.00 -17.36 -19.30
C LEU A 219 10.27 -15.96 -18.70
N GLY A 220 9.61 -15.64 -17.58
CA GLY A 220 9.76 -14.34 -16.94
C GLY A 220 9.06 -14.24 -15.59
N GLU A 221 9.46 -13.22 -14.84
CA GLU A 221 8.90 -12.85 -13.54
C GLU A 221 8.30 -11.45 -13.65
N PHE A 222 7.08 -11.26 -13.15
CA PHE A 222 6.33 -10.02 -13.28
C PHE A 222 5.82 -9.55 -11.93
N ASP A 223 6.06 -8.30 -11.58
CA ASP A 223 5.48 -7.66 -10.40
C ASP A 223 4.05 -7.16 -10.68
N ASP A 224 3.69 -6.90 -11.96
CA ASP A 224 2.34 -6.51 -12.39
C ASP A 224 1.59 -7.67 -13.05
N ALA A 225 0.47 -8.08 -12.44
CA ALA A 225 -0.35 -9.20 -12.91
C ALA A 225 -1.02 -8.93 -14.27
N ALA A 226 -1.40 -7.66 -14.57
CA ALA A 226 -2.02 -7.32 -15.83
C ALA A 226 -1.02 -7.36 -16.99
N LEU A 227 0.21 -6.90 -16.74
CA LEU A 227 1.31 -7.01 -17.71
C LEU A 227 1.69 -8.47 -17.95
N MET A 228 1.76 -9.29 -16.88
CA MET A 228 2.03 -10.73 -17.00
C MET A 228 0.99 -11.43 -17.89
N LYS A 229 -0.31 -11.15 -17.68
CA LYS A 229 -1.40 -11.66 -18.52
C LYS A 229 -1.24 -11.24 -19.98
N ALA A 230 -1.06 -9.95 -20.25
CA ALA A 230 -0.92 -9.42 -21.60
C ALA A 230 0.30 -10.01 -22.32
N PHE A 231 1.42 -10.13 -21.62
CA PHE A 231 2.64 -10.72 -22.16
C PHE A 231 2.48 -12.23 -22.43
N GLY A 232 1.79 -12.95 -21.53
CA GLY A 232 1.48 -14.38 -21.68
C GLY A 232 0.63 -14.66 -22.91
N ALA A 233 -0.41 -13.87 -23.12
CA ALA A 233 -1.26 -13.96 -24.29
C ALA A 233 -0.49 -13.75 -25.60
N LEU A 234 0.40 -12.77 -25.67
CA LEU A 234 1.21 -12.49 -26.85
C LEU A 234 2.27 -13.56 -27.15
N ASN A 235 2.83 -14.20 -26.11
CA ASN A 235 3.94 -15.12 -26.24
C ASN A 235 3.55 -16.61 -26.14
N ASN A 236 2.27 -16.91 -26.15
CA ASN A 236 1.74 -18.27 -25.99
C ASN A 236 2.32 -18.99 -24.75
N ALA A 237 2.51 -18.25 -23.67
CA ALA A 237 3.03 -18.74 -22.40
C ALA A 237 1.88 -19.03 -21.43
N ILE A 238 2.13 -19.93 -20.48
CA ILE A 238 1.24 -20.12 -19.34
C ILE A 238 1.46 -18.96 -18.37
N PHE A 239 0.41 -18.39 -17.81
CA PHE A 239 0.48 -17.38 -16.77
C PHE A 239 -0.48 -17.71 -15.62
N VAL A 240 -0.23 -17.10 -14.47
CA VAL A 240 -0.95 -17.35 -13.23
C VAL A 240 -1.87 -16.19 -12.92
N ALA A 241 -3.07 -16.49 -12.43
CA ALA A 241 -3.99 -15.46 -11.95
C ALA A 241 -4.82 -15.98 -10.77
N PRO A 242 -5.30 -15.09 -9.88
CA PRO A 242 -6.19 -15.48 -8.80
C PRO A 242 -7.50 -16.03 -9.36
N THR A 243 -8.06 -17.06 -8.72
CA THR A 243 -9.36 -17.61 -9.05
C THR A 243 -10.44 -16.78 -8.38
N LEU A 244 -10.90 -15.73 -9.06
CA LEU A 244 -12.00 -14.88 -8.58
C LEU A 244 -13.31 -15.30 -9.22
N TYR A 245 -14.41 -15.18 -8.46
CA TYR A 245 -15.76 -15.51 -8.92
C TYR A 245 -16.58 -14.24 -9.20
N GLY A 246 -17.64 -14.38 -9.98
CA GLY A 246 -18.53 -13.27 -10.33
C GLY A 246 -17.92 -12.25 -11.30
N ASP A 247 -16.78 -12.57 -11.89
CA ASP A 247 -16.12 -11.72 -12.86
C ASP A 247 -15.95 -12.39 -14.21
N GLU A 248 -16.31 -11.64 -15.23
CA GLU A 248 -15.95 -11.88 -16.62
C GLU A 248 -14.46 -11.58 -16.87
N ILE A 249 -13.60 -12.05 -15.94
CA ILE A 249 -12.16 -11.71 -15.88
C ILE A 249 -11.43 -12.16 -17.15
N TYR A 250 -11.97 -13.20 -17.80
CA TYR A 250 -11.36 -13.83 -18.97
C TYR A 250 -12.39 -14.03 -20.09
N ARG A 251 -13.05 -12.94 -20.53
CA ARG A 251 -13.96 -12.97 -21.70
C ARG A 251 -13.24 -13.14 -23.05
N ASP A 252 -11.95 -13.43 -23.03
CA ASP A 252 -11.23 -13.75 -24.24
C ASP A 252 -11.41 -15.25 -24.54
N ASP A 253 -12.15 -15.60 -25.60
CA ASP A 253 -12.36 -16.96 -26.00
C ASP A 253 -11.10 -17.74 -26.35
N ALA A 254 -10.01 -17.02 -26.60
CA ALA A 254 -8.69 -17.60 -26.86
C ALA A 254 -7.94 -18.04 -25.59
N ILE A 255 -8.24 -17.46 -24.42
CA ILE A 255 -7.58 -17.77 -23.15
C ILE A 255 -8.42 -18.76 -22.35
N LYS A 256 -7.82 -19.88 -21.95
CA LYS A 256 -8.52 -20.95 -21.20
C LYS A 256 -7.74 -21.30 -19.94
N GLU A 257 -8.46 -21.67 -18.90
CA GLU A 257 -7.90 -22.27 -17.70
C GLU A 257 -7.43 -23.69 -17.99
N ILE A 258 -6.19 -24.00 -17.58
CA ILE A 258 -5.59 -25.34 -17.76
C ILE A 258 -5.48 -26.10 -16.44
N GLY A 259 -5.64 -25.43 -15.32
CA GLY A 259 -5.64 -26.05 -14.01
C GLY A 259 -5.72 -25.02 -12.88
N ARG A 260 -6.17 -25.52 -11.74
CA ARG A 260 -6.33 -24.74 -10.50
C ARG A 260 -5.47 -25.33 -9.41
N LEU A 261 -4.88 -24.46 -8.61
CA LEU A 261 -4.01 -24.83 -7.50
C LEU A 261 -4.59 -24.33 -6.18
N ASP A 262 -5.30 -25.21 -5.48
CA ASP A 262 -5.90 -24.90 -4.17
C ASP A 262 -4.88 -24.90 -3.01
N ALA A 263 -3.69 -25.46 -3.22
CA ALA A 263 -2.63 -25.48 -2.20
C ALA A 263 -1.90 -24.14 -2.03
N VAL A 264 -2.08 -23.20 -2.95
CA VAL A 264 -1.47 -21.87 -2.90
C VAL A 264 -2.60 -20.83 -2.93
N MET A 265 -2.72 -20.13 -1.82
CA MET A 265 -3.75 -19.10 -1.64
C MET A 265 -3.12 -17.72 -1.76
N GLU A 266 -3.77 -16.84 -2.53
CA GLU A 266 -3.53 -15.41 -2.53
C GLU A 266 -4.49 -14.76 -1.54
N GLU A 267 -3.94 -13.96 -0.64
CA GLU A 267 -4.71 -13.28 0.40
C GLU A 267 -4.86 -11.81 0.07
N TYR A 268 -5.94 -11.19 0.56
CA TYR A 268 -6.23 -9.79 0.34
C TYR A 268 -6.50 -9.10 1.66
N HIS A 269 -5.73 -8.05 1.93
CA HIS A 269 -5.76 -7.32 3.19
C HIS A 269 -5.98 -5.84 2.93
N VAL A 270 -6.76 -5.22 3.81
CA VAL A 270 -6.83 -3.77 3.97
C VAL A 270 -5.99 -3.38 5.16
N ILE A 271 -5.10 -2.40 4.99
CA ILE A 271 -4.24 -1.90 6.05
C ILE A 271 -4.47 -0.39 6.19
N PHE A 272 -4.68 0.08 7.41
CA PHE A 272 -4.93 1.50 7.70
C PHE A 272 -4.44 1.87 9.09
N ALA A 273 -4.22 3.17 9.31
CA ALA A 273 -3.82 3.68 10.62
C ALA A 273 -5.05 3.85 11.55
N GLU A 274 -4.82 3.81 12.86
CA GLU A 274 -5.85 3.96 13.90
C GLU A 274 -6.74 5.19 13.66
N ARG A 275 -6.16 6.31 13.22
CA ARG A 275 -6.88 7.54 12.89
C ARG A 275 -7.95 7.37 11.81
N MET A 276 -7.79 6.38 10.93
CA MET A 276 -8.69 6.12 9.80
C MET A 276 -9.85 5.18 10.15
N ILE A 277 -9.91 4.64 11.37
CA ILE A 277 -10.98 3.71 11.81
C ILE A 277 -12.38 4.32 11.59
N GLN A 278 -12.53 5.62 11.79
CA GLN A 278 -13.81 6.34 11.63
C GLN A 278 -14.02 6.90 10.21
N HIS A 279 -13.05 6.73 9.31
CA HIS A 279 -13.21 7.23 7.94
C HIS A 279 -14.31 6.45 7.19
N PRO A 280 -15.32 7.11 6.59
CA PRO A 280 -16.47 6.41 6.00
C PRO A 280 -16.10 5.38 4.94
N ALA A 281 -15.12 5.68 4.07
CA ALA A 281 -14.66 4.75 3.04
C ALA A 281 -14.00 3.51 3.63
N VAL A 282 -13.15 3.67 4.66
CA VAL A 282 -12.49 2.55 5.35
C VAL A 282 -13.52 1.67 6.04
N GLN A 283 -14.46 2.26 6.77
CA GLN A 283 -15.53 1.51 7.43
C GLN A 283 -16.35 0.69 6.43
N ARG A 284 -16.74 1.28 5.29
CA ARG A 284 -17.50 0.57 4.27
C ARG A 284 -16.74 -0.62 3.69
N ILE A 285 -15.46 -0.43 3.39
CA ILE A 285 -14.63 -1.52 2.88
C ILE A 285 -14.49 -2.61 3.94
N CYS A 286 -14.18 -2.25 5.19
CA CYS A 286 -13.97 -3.22 6.27
C CYS A 286 -15.23 -3.99 6.69
N HIS A 287 -16.43 -3.40 6.55
CA HIS A 287 -17.69 -4.03 6.95
C HIS A 287 -18.43 -4.69 5.77
N ARG A 288 -17.99 -4.47 4.53
CA ARG A 288 -18.60 -5.13 3.36
C ARG A 288 -18.18 -6.58 3.29
N ASP A 289 -19.14 -7.44 3.03
CA ASP A 289 -18.88 -8.84 2.69
C ASP A 289 -18.39 -8.94 1.24
N PHE A 290 -17.19 -9.44 1.05
CA PHE A 290 -16.59 -9.73 -0.24
C PHE A 290 -16.54 -11.22 -0.56
N SER A 291 -17.15 -12.08 0.25
CA SER A 291 -17.10 -13.54 0.10
C SER A 291 -17.51 -14.03 -1.31
N ALA A 292 -18.47 -13.36 -1.93
CA ALA A 292 -18.90 -13.66 -3.30
C ALA A 292 -17.79 -13.51 -4.36
N LEU A 293 -16.71 -12.77 -4.06
CA LEU A 293 -15.54 -12.65 -4.96
C LEU A 293 -14.61 -13.86 -4.84
N PHE A 294 -14.64 -14.57 -3.72
CA PHE A 294 -13.69 -15.62 -3.36
C PHE A 294 -14.28 -17.02 -3.37
N THR A 295 -15.60 -17.13 -3.36
CA THR A 295 -16.31 -18.42 -3.36
C THR A 295 -17.29 -18.50 -4.54
N PRO A 296 -17.45 -19.68 -5.20
CA PRO A 296 -18.47 -19.84 -6.20
C PRO A 296 -19.84 -19.62 -5.55
N GLU A 297 -20.73 -18.88 -6.22
CA GLU A 297 -22.13 -18.88 -5.85
C GLU A 297 -22.63 -20.32 -5.91
N LEU A 298 -23.07 -20.87 -4.79
CA LEU A 298 -23.82 -22.10 -4.77
C LEU A 298 -25.10 -21.81 -5.56
N GLN A 299 -25.15 -22.27 -6.83
CA GLN A 299 -26.39 -22.23 -7.59
C GLN A 299 -27.43 -23.02 -6.78
N ALA A 300 -28.39 -22.26 -6.20
CA ALA A 300 -29.52 -22.80 -5.47
C ALA A 300 -30.58 -23.39 -6.44
#